data_47ac65f6700a7c34b7576eb34d34e760
#
_entry.id   47ac65f6700a7c34b7576eb34d34e760
#
_cell.length_a   1.000
_cell.length_b   1.000
_cell.length_c   1.000
_cell.angle_alpha   90.00
_cell.angle_beta   90.00
_cell.angle_gamma   90.00
#
_symmetry.space_group_name_H-M   'P 1'
#
loop_
_entity.id
_entity.type
_entity.pdbx_description
1 polymer ?
#
loop_
_entity_poly.entity_id
_entity_poly.type
_entity_poly.pdbx_seq_one_letter_code
_entity_poly.pdbx_strand_id
1 'polypeptide(L)'
;MYPVRVEINLKTDFTDFTPENFGAYITVNEEGYKKNGTFVKLPSVMDAWGYGGVVVYISLNGYDAYDMACPNCALHGKQTSCAIDGFYAVCPDCGEKYDLASGTAAPQKGLVRETLRRLRIMPSGDKLTITQQQ
;
A
#
# COMPACT_ATOMS: atom_id res chain seq x y z
N MET A 1 -0.61 -3.08 17.63
CA MET A 1 -1.04 -2.82 16.23
C MET A 1 -0.66 -1.41 15.83
N TYR A 2 -0.07 -1.25 14.68
CA TYR A 2 0.37 0.05 14.19
C TYR A 2 -0.81 0.75 13.51
N PRO A 3 -1.15 1.98 13.91
CA PRO A 3 -2.30 2.68 13.35
C PRO A 3 -2.05 3.09 11.90
N VAL A 4 -3.14 3.13 11.15
CA VAL A 4 -3.16 3.64 9.78
C VAL A 4 -4.27 4.68 9.67
N ARG A 5 -3.92 5.84 9.16
CA ARG A 5 -4.88 6.87 8.79
C ARG A 5 -4.27 7.67 7.64
N VAL A 6 -4.79 7.43 6.45
CA VAL A 6 -4.32 8.07 5.23
C VAL A 6 -5.53 8.55 4.44
N GLU A 7 -5.48 9.76 3.92
CA GLU A 7 -6.54 10.31 3.06
C GLU A 7 -6.00 10.55 1.67
N ILE A 8 -6.71 10.04 0.68
CA ILE A 8 -6.41 10.25 -0.73
C ILE A 8 -7.49 11.14 -1.31
N ASN A 9 -7.13 12.37 -1.69
CA ASN A 9 -8.07 13.30 -2.30
C ASN A 9 -8.05 13.13 -3.82
N LEU A 10 -9.12 12.58 -4.38
CA LEU A 10 -9.23 12.26 -5.80
C LEU A 10 -9.58 13.47 -6.65
N LYS A 11 -9.93 14.59 -6.03
CA LYS A 11 -10.33 15.80 -6.76
C LYS A 11 -9.18 16.81 -6.91
N THR A 12 -8.22 16.79 -6.00
CA THR A 12 -7.12 17.77 -5.98
C THR A 12 -5.76 17.12 -6.18
N ASP A 13 -5.30 16.34 -5.21
CA ASP A 13 -3.92 15.82 -5.22
C ASP A 13 -3.73 14.64 -6.17
N PHE A 14 -4.77 13.84 -6.38
CA PHE A 14 -4.69 12.57 -7.11
C PHE A 14 -5.84 12.46 -8.11
N THR A 15 -5.96 13.44 -9.01
CA THR A 15 -7.12 13.59 -9.90
C THR A 15 -7.27 12.48 -10.93
N ASP A 16 -6.18 11.80 -11.28
CA ASP A 16 -6.18 10.71 -12.27
C ASP A 16 -6.06 9.33 -11.63
N PHE A 17 -6.18 9.25 -10.31
CA PHE A 17 -6.11 7.97 -9.61
C PHE A 17 -7.49 7.31 -9.57
N THR A 18 -7.88 6.75 -10.73
CA THR A 18 -9.20 6.15 -10.94
C THR A 18 -9.07 4.69 -11.36
N PRO A 19 -10.12 3.86 -11.14
CA PRO A 19 -10.03 2.42 -11.40
C PRO A 19 -9.67 2.01 -12.83
N GLU A 20 -9.91 2.86 -13.84
CA GLU A 20 -9.47 2.56 -15.18
C GLU A 20 -7.96 2.63 -15.38
N ASN A 21 -7.22 3.19 -14.44
CA ASN A 21 -5.76 3.28 -14.50
C ASN A 21 -5.13 2.10 -13.77
N PHE A 22 -5.40 0.91 -14.24
CA PHE A 22 -4.89 -0.34 -13.69
C PHE A 22 -3.38 -0.31 -13.51
N GLY A 23 -2.91 -0.69 -12.33
CA GLY A 23 -1.49 -0.72 -12.00
C GLY A 23 -0.96 0.58 -11.41
N ALA A 24 -1.76 1.65 -11.39
CA ALA A 24 -1.38 2.89 -10.69
C ALA A 24 -1.38 2.68 -9.18
N TYR A 25 -0.52 3.38 -8.48
CA TYR A 25 -0.42 3.23 -7.03
C TYR A 25 0.03 4.51 -6.35
N ILE A 26 -0.35 4.62 -5.08
CA ILE A 26 0.08 5.68 -4.18
C ILE A 26 0.76 5.01 -2.99
N THR A 27 1.92 5.51 -2.60
CA THR A 27 2.59 5.06 -1.37
C THR A 27 2.63 6.21 -0.37
N VAL A 28 2.51 5.88 0.92
CA VAL A 28 2.55 6.85 2.00
C VAL A 28 3.46 6.34 3.11
N ASN A 29 4.43 7.12 3.47
CA ASN A 29 5.33 6.86 4.59
C ASN A 29 5.86 8.19 5.14
N GLU A 30 6.89 8.15 5.99
CA GLU A 30 7.47 9.35 6.57
C GLU A 30 8.05 10.31 5.54
N GLU A 31 8.38 9.84 4.35
CA GLU A 31 8.87 10.68 3.26
C GLU A 31 7.76 11.42 2.53
N GLY A 32 6.52 11.00 2.72
CA GLY A 32 5.36 11.65 2.12
C GLY A 32 4.52 10.74 1.23
N TYR A 33 3.66 11.40 0.46
CA TYR A 33 2.80 10.76 -0.53
C TYR A 33 3.50 10.75 -1.88
N LYS A 34 3.56 9.58 -2.50
CA LYS A 34 4.11 9.41 -3.86
C LYS A 34 3.09 8.73 -4.73
N LYS A 35 2.94 9.20 -5.97
CA LYS A 35 2.09 8.56 -6.97
C LYS A 35 2.98 7.95 -8.05
N ASN A 36 2.86 6.66 -8.26
CA ASN A 36 3.70 5.92 -9.21
C ASN A 36 5.20 6.23 -9.01
N GLY A 37 5.61 6.37 -7.74
CA GLY A 37 6.98 6.66 -7.37
C GLY A 37 7.37 8.13 -7.37
N THR A 38 6.49 9.03 -7.81
CA THR A 38 6.77 10.47 -7.88
C THR A 38 6.17 11.19 -6.67
N PHE A 39 6.98 11.99 -6.01
CA PHE A 39 6.58 12.75 -4.83
C PHE A 39 5.42 13.71 -5.14
N VAL A 40 4.41 13.75 -4.26
CA VAL A 40 3.26 14.64 -4.38
C VAL A 40 3.22 15.64 -3.24
N LYS A 41 3.30 15.17 -1.99
CA LYS A 41 3.21 16.07 -0.82
C LYS A 41 3.77 15.37 0.42
N LEU A 42 4.13 16.19 1.42
CA LEU A 42 4.56 15.68 2.73
C LEU A 42 3.38 15.14 3.53
N PRO A 43 3.63 14.23 4.49
CA PRO A 43 2.57 13.78 5.36
C PRO A 43 2.16 14.90 6.32
N SER A 44 0.89 14.85 6.77
CA SER A 44 0.41 15.75 7.82
C SER A 44 0.58 15.08 9.18
N VAL A 45 0.38 15.87 10.25
CA VAL A 45 0.45 15.34 11.62
C VAL A 45 -0.65 14.34 11.92
N MET A 46 -1.72 14.32 11.11
CA MET A 46 -2.83 13.38 11.28
C MET A 46 -2.60 12.06 10.55
N ASP A 47 -1.60 12.00 9.68
CA ASP A 47 -1.33 10.79 8.91
C ASP A 47 -0.62 9.75 9.76
N ALA A 48 -0.97 8.49 9.53
CA ALA A 48 -0.30 7.34 10.13
C ALA A 48 -0.23 6.23 9.09
N TRP A 49 0.91 5.56 8.96
CA TRP A 49 1.17 4.67 7.83
C TRP A 49 1.54 3.24 8.25
N GLY A 50 1.06 2.81 9.41
CA GLY A 50 1.20 1.42 9.83
C GLY A 50 2.63 1.03 10.17
N TYR A 51 2.95 -0.23 9.90
CA TYR A 51 4.23 -0.80 10.25
C TYR A 51 5.31 -0.53 9.19
N GLY A 52 4.95 -0.66 7.90
CA GLY A 52 5.92 -0.57 6.81
C GLY A 52 5.56 0.47 5.74
N GLY A 53 4.64 1.38 6.02
CA GLY A 53 4.09 2.28 5.02
C GLY A 53 2.84 1.72 4.38
N VAL A 54 2.11 2.56 3.66
CA VAL A 54 0.85 2.19 3.02
C VAL A 54 1.02 2.22 1.50
N VAL A 55 0.47 1.23 0.81
CA VAL A 55 0.25 1.31 -0.63
C VAL A 55 -1.24 1.24 -0.90
N VAL A 56 -1.72 2.13 -1.76
CA VAL A 56 -3.05 2.05 -2.37
C VAL A 56 -2.83 1.73 -3.84
N TYR A 57 -3.35 0.61 -4.29
CA TYR A 57 -3.05 0.05 -5.62
C TYR A 57 -4.34 -0.17 -6.38
N ILE A 58 -4.35 0.16 -7.67
CA ILE A 58 -5.48 -0.13 -8.54
C ILE A 58 -5.26 -1.50 -9.17
N SER A 59 -5.94 -2.49 -8.60
CA SER A 59 -5.90 -3.88 -9.05
C SER A 59 -7.05 -4.19 -10.01
N LEU A 60 -7.17 -5.45 -10.37
CA LEU A 60 -8.33 -5.94 -11.14
C LEU A 60 -9.65 -5.75 -10.38
N ASN A 61 -9.59 -5.63 -9.05
CA ASN A 61 -10.77 -5.43 -8.20
C ASN A 61 -11.04 -3.95 -7.89
N GLY A 62 -10.27 -3.03 -8.45
CA GLY A 62 -10.34 -1.60 -8.13
C GLY A 62 -9.32 -1.20 -7.07
N TYR A 63 -9.72 -0.34 -6.14
CA TYR A 63 -8.79 0.12 -5.09
C TYR A 63 -8.55 -0.95 -4.05
N ASP A 64 -7.28 -1.26 -3.80
CA ASP A 64 -6.84 -2.08 -2.68
C ASP A 64 -5.80 -1.31 -1.87
N ALA A 65 -5.72 -1.59 -0.58
CA ALA A 65 -4.72 -0.97 0.28
C ALA A 65 -4.06 -2.01 1.18
N TYR A 66 -2.76 -1.86 1.36
CA TYR A 66 -1.97 -2.79 2.17
C TYR A 66 -0.91 -2.05 2.98
N ASP A 67 -0.54 -2.64 4.12
CA ASP A 67 0.70 -2.31 4.83
C ASP A 67 1.85 -2.95 4.04
N MET A 68 2.91 -2.19 3.79
CA MET A 68 4.02 -2.65 2.96
C MET A 68 5.07 -3.44 3.73
N ALA A 69 4.89 -3.66 5.03
CA ALA A 69 5.81 -4.49 5.80
C ALA A 69 5.78 -5.93 5.30
N CYS A 70 6.95 -6.50 5.01
CA CYS A 70 7.07 -7.86 4.52
C CYS A 70 6.69 -8.87 5.61
N PRO A 71 5.63 -9.69 5.41
CA PRO A 71 5.24 -10.69 6.40
C PRO A 71 6.33 -11.74 6.68
N ASN A 72 7.09 -12.15 5.66
CA ASN A 72 8.16 -13.11 5.84
C ASN A 72 9.28 -12.57 6.76
N CYS A 73 9.70 -11.33 6.54
CA CYS A 73 10.71 -10.71 7.40
C CYS A 73 10.18 -10.50 8.81
N ALA A 74 8.90 -10.14 8.95
CA ALA A 74 8.28 -9.97 10.26
C ALA A 74 8.31 -11.25 11.09
N LEU A 75 8.13 -12.42 10.46
CA LEU A 75 8.23 -13.71 11.14
C LEU A 75 9.63 -13.95 11.71
N HIS A 76 10.64 -13.30 11.16
CA HIS A 76 12.03 -13.40 11.63
C HIS A 76 12.45 -12.20 12.47
N GLY A 77 11.47 -11.44 12.98
CA GLY A 77 11.72 -10.31 13.87
C GLY A 77 12.30 -9.09 13.19
N LYS A 78 12.16 -8.98 11.87
CA LYS A 78 12.73 -7.88 11.10
C LYS A 78 11.66 -7.07 10.41
N GLN A 79 11.73 -5.74 10.57
CA GLN A 79 10.84 -4.83 9.86
C GLN A 79 11.49 -4.41 8.54
N THR A 80 10.90 -4.85 7.44
CA THR A 80 11.36 -4.49 6.10
C THR A 80 10.15 -4.07 5.28
N SER A 81 10.21 -2.88 4.69
CA SER A 81 9.17 -2.41 3.78
C SER A 81 9.45 -2.89 2.37
N CYS A 82 8.42 -3.44 1.72
CA CYS A 82 8.51 -3.81 0.32
C CYS A 82 8.57 -2.57 -0.56
N ALA A 83 9.09 -2.74 -1.78
CA ALA A 83 9.08 -1.72 -2.82
C ALA A 83 8.15 -2.16 -3.95
N ILE A 84 7.50 -1.21 -4.61
CA ILE A 84 6.59 -1.52 -5.71
C ILE A 84 7.41 -1.69 -6.99
N ASP A 85 7.21 -2.83 -7.66
CA ASP A 85 7.83 -3.15 -8.94
C ASP A 85 6.75 -3.70 -9.87
N GLY A 86 6.18 -2.82 -10.68
CA GLY A 86 5.10 -3.19 -11.61
C GLY A 86 3.88 -3.72 -10.89
N PHE A 87 3.59 -4.99 -11.06
CA PHE A 87 2.43 -5.65 -10.49
C PHE A 87 2.68 -6.24 -9.11
N TYR A 88 3.87 -6.04 -8.55
CA TYR A 88 4.27 -6.70 -7.31
C TYR A 88 4.80 -5.72 -6.28
N ALA A 89 4.63 -6.10 -5.02
CA ALA A 89 5.40 -5.53 -3.93
C ALA A 89 6.54 -6.51 -3.65
N VAL A 90 7.78 -6.07 -3.73
CA VAL A 90 8.96 -6.93 -3.62
C VAL A 90 9.74 -6.56 -2.37
N CYS A 91 10.04 -7.55 -1.54
CA CYS A 91 10.87 -7.34 -0.36
C CYS A 91 12.35 -7.26 -0.77
N PRO A 92 13.05 -6.18 -0.46
CA PRO A 92 14.46 -6.06 -0.83
C PRO A 92 15.39 -6.98 -0.03
N ASP A 93 14.93 -7.48 1.12
CA ASP A 93 15.75 -8.33 1.98
C ASP A 93 15.63 -9.81 1.65
N CYS A 94 14.40 -10.34 1.60
CA CYS A 94 14.18 -11.76 1.36
C CYS A 94 13.79 -12.09 -0.08
N GLY A 95 13.43 -11.10 -0.87
CA GLY A 95 13.08 -11.28 -2.28
C GLY A 95 11.66 -11.79 -2.52
N GLU A 96 10.85 -11.99 -1.48
CA GLU A 96 9.46 -12.41 -1.67
C GLU A 96 8.70 -11.34 -2.45
N LYS A 97 7.81 -11.80 -3.33
CA LYS A 97 6.96 -10.94 -4.15
C LYS A 97 5.51 -11.16 -3.78
N TYR A 98 4.79 -10.07 -3.63
CA TYR A 98 3.36 -10.12 -3.31
C TYR A 98 2.57 -9.55 -4.49
N ASP A 99 1.61 -10.32 -4.99
CA ASP A 99 0.85 -9.98 -6.20
C ASP A 99 -0.20 -8.91 -5.91
N LEU A 100 0.07 -7.68 -6.35
CA LEU A 100 -0.85 -6.55 -6.16
C LEU A 100 -1.90 -6.49 -7.27
N ALA A 101 -1.54 -6.86 -8.49
CA ALA A 101 -2.42 -6.70 -9.64
C ALA A 101 -3.68 -7.54 -9.55
N SER A 102 -3.60 -8.75 -8.97
CA SER A 102 -4.75 -9.63 -8.81
C SER A 102 -5.71 -9.20 -7.71
N GLY A 103 -5.27 -8.30 -6.82
CA GLY A 103 -6.06 -7.87 -5.67
C GLY A 103 -5.94 -8.79 -4.47
N THR A 104 -4.99 -9.73 -4.46
CA THR A 104 -4.83 -10.69 -3.35
C THR A 104 -3.62 -10.40 -2.47
N ALA A 105 -2.58 -9.74 -3.00
CA ALA A 105 -1.29 -9.55 -2.36
C ALA A 105 -0.67 -10.87 -1.90
N ALA A 106 -0.91 -11.95 -2.65
CA ALA A 106 -0.43 -13.28 -2.32
C ALA A 106 1.07 -13.42 -2.58
N PRO A 107 1.81 -14.13 -1.69
CA PRO A 107 3.24 -14.37 -1.90
C PRO A 107 3.46 -15.32 -3.08
N GLN A 108 4.43 -14.99 -3.93
CA GLN A 108 4.66 -15.70 -5.18
C GLN A 108 5.78 -16.74 -5.09
N LYS A 109 6.73 -16.55 -4.17
CA LYS A 109 7.85 -17.49 -4.01
C LYS A 109 7.59 -18.56 -2.97
N GLY A 110 6.54 -18.39 -2.17
CA GLY A 110 6.16 -19.37 -1.16
C GLY A 110 7.04 -19.37 0.08
N LEU A 111 7.81 -18.29 0.32
CA LEU A 111 8.63 -18.16 1.53
C LEU A 111 7.76 -17.98 2.77
N VAL A 112 6.54 -17.53 2.59
CA VAL A 112 5.56 -17.29 3.64
C VAL A 112 4.18 -17.59 3.06
N ARG A 113 3.19 -17.85 3.91
CA ARG A 113 1.80 -18.08 3.47
C ARG A 113 0.97 -16.81 3.53
N GLU A 114 1.33 -15.91 4.43
CA GLU A 114 0.57 -14.69 4.66
C GLU A 114 0.71 -13.73 3.48
N THR A 115 -0.38 -13.09 3.12
CA THR A 115 -0.38 -11.97 2.18
C THR A 115 0.14 -10.72 2.89
N LEU A 116 0.40 -9.64 2.15
CA LEU A 116 0.52 -8.34 2.77
C LEU A 116 -0.74 -8.05 3.58
N ARG A 117 -0.59 -7.36 4.70
CA ARG A 117 -1.72 -7.03 5.56
C ARG A 117 -2.66 -6.08 4.84
N ARG A 118 -3.90 -6.51 4.62
CA ARG A 118 -4.91 -5.70 3.96
C ARG A 118 -5.40 -4.60 4.90
N LEU A 119 -5.56 -3.43 4.34
CA LEU A 119 -6.11 -2.27 5.03
C LEU A 119 -7.51 -1.99 4.52
N ARG A 120 -8.27 -1.24 5.31
CA ARG A 120 -9.64 -0.87 4.98
C ARG A 120 -9.65 0.42 4.16
N ILE A 121 -10.45 0.44 3.11
CA ILE A 121 -10.67 1.63 2.29
C ILE A 121 -12.13 2.05 2.46
N MET A 122 -12.33 3.32 2.81
CA MET A 122 -13.67 3.89 2.97
C MET A 122 -13.79 5.07 2.00
N PRO A 123 -14.47 4.87 0.85
CA PRO A 123 -14.75 5.98 -0.06
C PRO A 123 -15.79 6.92 0.56
N SER A 124 -15.58 8.21 0.40
CA SER A 124 -16.53 9.23 0.83
C SER A 124 -16.40 10.45 -0.07
N GLY A 125 -17.34 10.65 -0.98
CA GLY A 125 -17.24 11.72 -1.96
C GLY A 125 -15.99 11.58 -2.80
N ASP A 126 -15.15 12.61 -2.80
CA ASP A 126 -13.91 12.64 -3.57
C ASP A 126 -12.70 12.15 -2.79
N LYS A 127 -12.92 11.48 -1.65
CA LYS A 127 -11.83 11.00 -0.80
C LYS A 127 -11.88 9.50 -0.61
N LEU A 128 -10.69 8.92 -0.50
CA LEU A 128 -10.52 7.57 0.03
C LEU A 128 -9.83 7.71 1.38
N THR A 129 -10.41 7.15 2.42
CA THR A 129 -9.79 7.08 3.75
C THR A 129 -9.34 5.66 4.00
N ILE A 130 -8.06 5.50 4.32
CA ILE A 130 -7.45 4.19 4.56
C ILE A 130 -7.15 4.07 6.04
N THR A 131 -7.62 2.97 6.65
CA THR A 131 -7.41 2.67 8.06
C THR A 131 -7.03 1.20 8.23
N GLN A 132 -6.50 0.85 9.41
CA GLN A 132 -6.27 -0.56 9.72
C GLN A 132 -7.61 -1.30 9.85
N GLN A 133 -7.62 -2.55 9.43
CA GLN A 133 -8.76 -3.44 9.69
C GLN A 133 -8.75 -3.84 11.16
N GLN A 134 -9.95 -3.99 11.70
CA GLN A 134 -10.13 -4.45 13.06
C GLN A 134 -10.55 -5.90 13.12
#